data_28ff9c1087a8405f6935481a75ab9901
#
_entry.id   28ff9c1087a8405f6935481a75ab9901
#
_cell.length_a   1.000
_cell.length_b   1.000
_cell.length_c   1.000
_cell.angle_alpha   90.00
_cell.angle_beta   90.00
_cell.angle_gamma   90.00
#
_symmetry.space_group_name_H-M   'P 1'
#
loop_
_entity.id
_entity.type
_entity.pdbx_description
1 polymer ?
#
loop_
_entity_poly.entity_id
_entity_poly.type
_entity_poly.pdbx_seq_one_letter_code
_entity_poly.pdbx_strand_id
1 'polypeptide(L)'
;MPDKKALPVVEIFDSVQGEGPFIHPAVFLRTALCNLSCKGFNCSLPAPDGSVVYGCDTIRAVSVKFKDSWDYFSDSDSLIKALTAHKRVYLLTPHRKQDLVVTGGEPLLHFNNPVLTETVKHFINDSHRVIIETNASVDKPYIYENEILKLIKDCTFSMSVKLASSGESFDKRVKRELIDYLYENSKDSYLKFVVSKDNFESDIKEISKILSSLKNDIPVYLMPLGKDREELQSNCTFVLEKCIEYGFNYTDRIHIRAFNTKDGV
;
A
#
# COMPACT_ATOMS: atom_id res chain seq x y z
N MET A 1 1.04 28.03 -7.51
CA MET A 1 0.36 26.92 -6.83
C MET A 1 0.30 25.79 -7.82
N PRO A 2 0.59 24.54 -7.47
CA PRO A 2 0.41 23.43 -8.40
C PRO A 2 -1.05 23.38 -8.86
N ASP A 3 -1.25 22.99 -10.12
CA ASP A 3 -2.58 22.81 -10.68
C ASP A 3 -3.36 21.85 -9.77
N LYS A 4 -4.62 22.19 -9.45
CA LYS A 4 -5.50 21.35 -8.61
C LYS A 4 -5.72 19.92 -9.17
N LYS A 5 -5.34 19.71 -10.44
CA LYS A 5 -5.42 18.41 -11.14
C LYS A 5 -4.11 17.62 -11.13
N ALA A 6 -2.99 18.21 -10.71
CA ALA A 6 -1.73 17.51 -10.69
C ALA A 6 -1.72 16.40 -9.62
N LEU A 7 -1.15 15.24 -9.97
CA LEU A 7 -0.96 14.13 -9.04
C LEU A 7 0.28 14.39 -8.18
N PRO A 8 0.16 14.45 -6.85
CA PRO A 8 1.31 14.58 -5.97
C PRO A 8 1.98 13.21 -5.78
N VAL A 9 3.25 13.14 -6.11
CA VAL A 9 4.11 11.94 -6.01
C VAL A 9 5.26 12.22 -5.06
N VAL A 10 5.49 11.33 -4.12
CA VAL A 10 6.59 11.45 -3.14
C VAL A 10 7.88 10.92 -3.70
N GLU A 11 7.81 9.77 -4.37
CA GLU A 11 8.98 9.10 -4.95
C GLU A 11 8.56 8.04 -5.99
N ILE A 12 9.49 7.75 -6.90
CA ILE A 12 9.46 6.60 -7.81
C ILE A 12 10.76 5.83 -7.57
N PHE A 13 10.69 4.52 -7.33
CA PHE A 13 11.89 3.71 -7.06
C PHE A 13 11.70 2.26 -7.48
N ASP A 14 12.83 1.56 -7.71
CA ASP A 14 12.85 0.13 -8.00
C ASP A 14 13.03 -0.67 -6.72
N SER A 15 12.26 -1.71 -6.55
CA SER A 15 12.41 -2.67 -5.48
C SER A 15 11.83 -4.03 -5.85
N VAL A 16 11.65 -4.88 -4.86
CA VAL A 16 10.89 -6.12 -4.95
C VAL A 16 9.59 -5.93 -4.18
N GLN A 17 8.45 -6.28 -4.81
CA GLN A 17 7.22 -6.41 -4.02
C GLN A 17 7.39 -7.59 -3.06
N GLY A 18 7.59 -7.27 -1.80
CA GLY A 18 7.96 -8.23 -0.77
C GLY A 18 6.98 -8.33 0.39
N GLU A 19 5.84 -7.63 0.28
CA GLU A 19 4.79 -7.58 1.31
C GLU A 19 3.48 -8.20 0.81
N GLY A 20 3.53 -9.41 0.28
CA GLY A 20 2.37 -10.12 -0.24
C GLY A 20 2.73 -11.47 -0.85
N PRO A 21 1.81 -12.10 -1.59
CA PRO A 21 2.02 -13.40 -2.21
C PRO A 21 3.01 -13.37 -3.38
N PHE A 22 3.27 -12.19 -3.94
CA PHE A 22 4.04 -12.04 -5.16
C PHE A 22 5.40 -11.40 -4.84
N ILE A 23 6.43 -12.22 -4.67
CA ILE A 23 7.81 -11.72 -4.53
C ILE A 23 8.37 -11.52 -5.94
N HIS A 24 8.23 -10.31 -6.48
CA HIS A 24 8.59 -10.00 -7.85
C HIS A 24 9.22 -8.60 -7.98
N PRO A 25 10.20 -8.39 -8.89
CA PRO A 25 10.73 -7.06 -9.16
C PRO A 25 9.62 -6.08 -9.57
N ALA A 26 9.64 -4.88 -9.01
CA ALA A 26 8.61 -3.87 -9.21
C ALA A 26 9.20 -2.46 -9.31
N VAL A 27 8.51 -1.59 -10.04
CA VAL A 27 8.64 -0.15 -9.89
C VAL A 27 7.53 0.34 -8.98
N PHE A 28 7.90 1.11 -7.98
CA PHE A 28 6.98 1.68 -7.00
C PHE A 28 6.67 3.13 -7.35
N LEU A 29 5.38 3.46 -7.35
CA LEU A 29 4.86 4.83 -7.41
C LEU A 29 4.25 5.16 -6.06
N ARG A 30 4.92 6.00 -5.28
CA ARG A 30 4.42 6.45 -3.98
C ARG A 30 3.69 7.77 -4.11
N THR A 31 2.37 7.74 -4.05
CA THR A 31 1.52 8.94 -4.05
C THR A 31 1.52 9.61 -2.68
N ALA A 32 1.27 10.92 -2.65
CA ALA A 32 1.12 11.66 -1.41
C ALA A 32 -0.34 11.69 -0.93
N LEU A 33 -0.53 12.13 0.30
CA LEU A 33 -1.78 12.26 1.04
C LEU A 33 -2.38 10.92 1.51
N CYS A 34 -3.05 10.97 2.65
CA CYS A 34 -3.78 9.85 3.23
C CYS A 34 -5.04 10.35 3.93
N ASN A 35 -6.09 9.54 3.93
CA ASN A 35 -7.31 9.80 4.69
C ASN A 35 -7.19 9.42 6.18
N LEU A 36 -6.14 8.69 6.57
CA LEU A 36 -5.84 8.29 7.93
C LEU A 36 -4.64 9.07 8.50
N SER A 37 -4.54 9.11 9.83
CA SER A 37 -3.45 9.75 10.58
C SER A 37 -2.90 8.80 11.64
N CYS A 38 -2.42 7.63 11.20
CA CYS A 38 -2.02 6.50 12.05
C CYS A 38 -0.87 6.86 13.01
N LYS A 39 -1.20 7.31 14.21
CA LYS A 39 -0.21 7.72 15.24
C LYS A 39 0.35 6.55 16.03
N GLY A 40 -0.35 5.42 16.05
CA GLY A 40 -0.01 4.27 16.89
C GLY A 40 1.25 3.50 16.46
N PHE A 41 1.85 3.83 15.30
CA PHE A 41 3.10 3.18 14.86
C PHE A 41 4.36 3.85 15.42
N ASN A 42 4.24 4.91 16.21
CA ASN A 42 5.32 5.59 16.93
C ASN A 42 6.53 6.02 16.05
N CYS A 43 6.32 6.17 14.76
CA CYS A 43 7.33 6.74 13.88
C CYS A 43 7.33 8.27 14.01
N SER A 44 8.50 8.88 13.90
CA SER A 44 8.64 10.33 13.91
C SER A 44 9.67 10.79 12.90
N LEU A 45 9.42 11.96 12.30
CA LEU A 45 10.33 12.58 11.34
C LEU A 45 10.38 14.09 11.54
N PRO A 46 11.58 14.71 11.58
CA PRO A 46 11.70 16.16 11.56
C PRO A 46 11.14 16.75 10.26
N ALA A 47 10.24 17.72 10.35
CA ALA A 47 9.73 18.45 9.21
C ALA A 47 10.64 19.62 8.83
N PRO A 48 10.55 20.14 7.58
CA PRO A 48 11.35 21.29 7.13
C PRO A 48 11.14 22.57 7.97
N ASP A 49 9.98 22.71 8.62
CA ASP A 49 9.66 23.82 9.52
C ASP A 49 10.27 23.69 10.94
N GLY A 50 11.08 22.68 11.17
CA GLY A 50 11.71 22.37 12.47
C GLY A 50 10.81 21.65 13.47
N SER A 51 9.55 21.41 13.15
CA SER A 51 8.66 20.62 14.01
C SER A 51 8.88 19.11 13.82
N VAL A 52 8.43 18.29 14.79
CA VAL A 52 8.45 16.83 14.67
C VAL A 52 7.05 16.36 14.30
N VAL A 53 6.94 15.56 13.24
CA VAL A 53 5.71 14.90 12.83
C VAL A 53 5.74 13.46 13.31
N TYR A 54 4.66 13.03 13.96
CA TYR A 54 4.45 11.64 14.39
C TYR A 54 3.43 10.97 13.48
N GLY A 55 3.64 9.69 13.17
CA GLY A 55 2.74 8.95 12.28
C GLY A 55 3.17 7.51 12.04
N CYS A 56 2.82 7.00 10.86
CA CYS A 56 3.29 5.72 10.34
C CYS A 56 4.68 5.85 9.71
N ASP A 57 5.21 4.76 9.16
CA ASP A 57 6.50 4.71 8.47
C ASP A 57 6.56 5.54 7.16
N THR A 58 5.41 5.97 6.65
CA THR A 58 5.30 6.80 5.43
C THR A 58 4.95 8.26 5.71
N ILE A 59 5.46 8.84 6.79
CA ILE A 59 5.18 10.24 7.24
C ILE A 59 5.36 11.25 6.09
N ARG A 60 6.41 11.11 5.27
CA ARG A 60 6.67 12.01 4.13
C ARG A 60 5.53 12.04 3.11
N ALA A 61 4.84 10.92 2.95
CA ALA A 61 3.70 10.82 2.04
C ALA A 61 2.40 11.32 2.68
N VAL A 62 2.26 11.23 3.99
CA VAL A 62 1.00 11.52 4.70
C VAL A 62 0.89 12.99 5.09
N SER A 63 1.99 13.59 5.58
CA SER A 63 1.97 14.94 6.14
C SER A 63 2.25 16.02 5.10
N VAL A 64 1.31 16.97 4.96
CA VAL A 64 1.45 18.16 4.10
C VAL A 64 2.64 19.06 4.45
N LYS A 65 3.29 18.85 5.60
CA LYS A 65 4.53 19.55 5.97
C LYS A 65 5.70 19.20 5.03
N PHE A 66 5.59 18.11 4.29
CA PHE A 66 6.59 17.66 3.31
C PHE A 66 6.20 17.97 1.86
N LYS A 67 5.09 18.68 1.62
CA LYS A 67 4.53 18.95 0.27
C LYS A 67 5.53 19.59 -0.71
N ASP A 68 6.49 20.36 -0.22
CA ASP A 68 7.48 21.05 -1.05
C ASP A 68 8.59 20.10 -1.53
N SER A 69 8.63 18.86 -1.02
CA SER A 69 9.49 17.78 -1.49
C SER A 69 8.79 16.80 -2.43
N TRP A 70 7.51 17.02 -2.74
CA TRP A 70 6.76 16.16 -3.66
C TRP A 70 6.88 16.67 -5.09
N ASP A 71 6.95 15.72 -6.03
CA ASP A 71 6.80 16.01 -7.45
C ASP A 71 5.32 16.08 -7.81
N TYR A 72 4.98 16.96 -8.76
CA TYR A 72 3.60 17.19 -9.19
C TYR A 72 3.47 16.92 -10.70
N PHE A 73 2.81 15.83 -11.06
CA PHE A 73 2.58 15.45 -12.45
C PHE A 73 1.23 15.99 -12.94
N SER A 74 1.26 16.83 -13.97
CA SER A 74 0.06 17.43 -14.55
C SER A 74 -0.56 16.61 -15.70
N ASP A 75 0.18 15.62 -16.23
CA ASP A 75 -0.23 14.73 -17.30
C ASP A 75 0.31 13.31 -17.10
N SER A 76 -0.37 12.34 -17.67
CA SER A 76 -0.01 10.91 -17.58
C SER A 76 1.26 10.56 -18.35
N ASP A 77 1.53 11.24 -19.49
CA ASP A 77 2.70 10.94 -20.32
C ASP A 77 4.01 11.21 -19.58
N SER A 78 4.07 12.33 -18.85
CA SER A 78 5.21 12.68 -18.00
C SER A 78 5.43 11.65 -16.88
N LEU A 79 4.36 11.18 -16.24
CA LEU A 79 4.43 10.16 -15.20
C LEU A 79 4.84 8.79 -15.78
N ILE A 80 4.25 8.39 -16.89
CA ILE A 80 4.62 7.15 -17.60
C ILE A 80 6.09 7.19 -18.00
N LYS A 81 6.57 8.31 -18.53
CA LYS A 81 7.99 8.49 -18.87
C LYS A 81 8.89 8.34 -17.66
N ALA A 82 8.53 8.95 -16.53
CA ALA A 82 9.29 8.80 -15.28
C ALA A 82 9.33 7.35 -14.81
N LEU A 83 8.20 6.64 -14.79
CA LEU A 83 8.12 5.23 -14.40
C LEU A 83 8.89 4.31 -15.38
N THR A 84 8.79 4.56 -16.68
CA THR A 84 9.49 3.76 -17.69
C THR A 84 11.00 3.99 -17.71
N ALA A 85 11.50 5.10 -17.16
CA ALA A 85 12.94 5.29 -16.92
C ALA A 85 13.51 4.24 -15.94
N HIS A 86 12.67 3.66 -15.09
CA HIS A 86 12.98 2.53 -14.20
C HIS A 86 12.77 1.17 -14.86
N LYS A 87 12.34 1.12 -16.14
CA LYS A 87 12.09 -0.14 -16.85
C LYS A 87 13.38 -0.93 -17.01
N ARG A 88 13.37 -2.16 -16.50
CA ARG A 88 14.51 -3.07 -16.60
C ARG A 88 14.26 -4.12 -17.66
N VAL A 89 15.27 -4.35 -18.48
CA VAL A 89 15.33 -5.52 -19.38
C VAL A 89 16.08 -6.63 -18.64
N TYR A 90 15.38 -7.70 -18.35
CA TYR A 90 15.98 -8.83 -17.64
C TYR A 90 16.84 -9.66 -18.60
N LEU A 91 18.12 -9.85 -18.25
CA LEU A 91 19.11 -10.52 -19.11
C LEU A 91 18.70 -11.97 -19.48
N LEU A 92 18.10 -12.69 -18.55
CA LEU A 92 17.71 -14.09 -18.75
C LEU A 92 16.24 -14.29 -19.08
N THR A 93 15.41 -13.29 -18.86
CA THR A 93 13.95 -13.37 -19.07
C THR A 93 13.42 -12.07 -19.68
N PRO A 94 13.85 -11.74 -20.93
CA PRO A 94 13.53 -10.45 -21.56
C PRO A 94 12.03 -10.20 -21.79
N HIS A 95 11.21 -11.26 -21.76
CA HIS A 95 9.75 -11.17 -21.89
C HIS A 95 9.02 -10.89 -20.58
N ARG A 96 9.72 -11.03 -19.42
CA ARG A 96 9.14 -10.68 -18.14
C ARG A 96 9.12 -9.17 -17.96
N LYS A 97 8.03 -8.67 -17.40
CA LYS A 97 7.88 -7.27 -17.01
C LYS A 97 7.89 -7.18 -15.50
N GLN A 98 8.47 -6.10 -14.98
CA GLN A 98 8.36 -5.78 -13.57
C GLN A 98 6.92 -5.37 -13.25
N ASP A 99 6.50 -5.58 -12.01
CA ASP A 99 5.19 -5.12 -11.55
C ASP A 99 5.19 -3.59 -11.41
N LEU A 100 4.04 -2.95 -11.56
CA LEU A 100 3.80 -1.59 -11.05
C LEU A 100 3.11 -1.70 -9.69
N VAL A 101 3.74 -1.16 -8.66
CA VAL A 101 3.13 -1.04 -7.33
C VAL A 101 2.77 0.41 -7.07
N VAL A 102 1.48 0.71 -7.01
CA VAL A 102 0.98 2.04 -6.61
C VAL A 102 0.72 2.01 -5.12
N THR A 103 1.49 2.79 -4.40
CA THR A 103 1.49 2.87 -2.93
C THR A 103 1.48 4.32 -2.47
N GLY A 104 1.74 4.60 -1.22
CA GLY A 104 1.95 5.97 -0.75
C GLY A 104 1.34 6.23 0.60
N GLY A 105 0.69 7.37 0.74
CA GLY A 105 -0.27 7.61 1.80
C GLY A 105 -1.49 6.71 1.59
N GLU A 106 -2.34 7.10 0.63
CA GLU A 106 -3.49 6.28 0.23
C GLU A 106 -3.81 6.51 -1.27
N PRO A 107 -3.47 5.56 -2.15
CA PRO A 107 -3.69 5.71 -3.59
C PRO A 107 -5.14 5.90 -4.02
N LEU A 108 -6.11 5.29 -3.32
CA LEU A 108 -7.52 5.41 -3.67
C LEU A 108 -8.05 6.85 -3.58
N LEU A 109 -7.39 7.74 -2.85
CA LEU A 109 -7.72 9.18 -2.86
C LEU A 109 -7.57 9.81 -4.25
N HIS A 110 -6.76 9.19 -5.12
CA HIS A 110 -6.41 9.71 -6.44
C HIS A 110 -7.04 8.91 -7.59
N PHE A 111 -7.93 7.97 -7.33
CA PHE A 111 -8.58 7.17 -8.38
C PHE A 111 -9.58 7.97 -9.24
N ASN A 112 -9.88 9.22 -8.91
CA ASN A 112 -10.57 10.17 -9.77
C ASN A 112 -9.63 11.14 -10.50
N ASN A 113 -8.30 10.96 -10.35
CA ASN A 113 -7.30 11.78 -11.04
C ASN A 113 -6.89 11.09 -12.37
N PRO A 114 -7.13 11.72 -13.53
CA PRO A 114 -6.82 11.11 -14.81
C PRO A 114 -5.33 10.79 -14.99
N VAL A 115 -4.42 11.57 -14.39
CA VAL A 115 -2.97 11.28 -14.44
C VAL A 115 -2.67 9.90 -13.89
N LEU A 116 -3.25 9.52 -12.73
CA LEU A 116 -3.06 8.20 -12.16
C LEU A 116 -3.77 7.12 -12.96
N THR A 117 -5.05 7.33 -13.28
CA THR A 117 -5.87 6.27 -13.90
C THR A 117 -5.40 5.93 -15.32
N GLU A 118 -5.00 6.92 -16.11
CA GLU A 118 -4.40 6.69 -17.43
C GLU A 118 -3.03 6.02 -17.35
N THR A 119 -2.21 6.38 -16.35
CA THR A 119 -0.93 5.71 -16.10
C THR A 119 -1.15 4.24 -15.74
N VAL A 120 -2.04 3.93 -14.81
CA VAL A 120 -2.37 2.54 -14.43
C VAL A 120 -2.89 1.77 -15.65
N LYS A 121 -3.79 2.35 -16.44
CA LYS A 121 -4.31 1.76 -17.68
C LYS A 121 -3.21 1.47 -18.71
N HIS A 122 -2.25 2.39 -18.85
CA HIS A 122 -1.10 2.19 -19.75
C HIS A 122 -0.31 0.93 -19.35
N PHE A 123 0.02 0.77 -18.07
CA PHE A 123 0.77 -0.39 -17.58
C PHE A 123 -0.01 -1.70 -17.70
N ILE A 124 -1.33 -1.69 -17.45
CA ILE A 124 -2.20 -2.85 -17.68
C ILE A 124 -2.17 -3.25 -19.15
N ASN A 125 -2.35 -2.29 -20.09
CA ASN A 125 -2.34 -2.53 -21.52
C ASN A 125 -0.97 -3.04 -22.03
N ASP A 126 0.11 -2.61 -21.40
CA ASP A 126 1.47 -3.15 -21.66
C ASP A 126 1.75 -4.46 -20.89
N SER A 127 0.72 -5.13 -20.36
CA SER A 127 0.79 -6.43 -19.68
C SER A 127 1.68 -6.48 -18.42
N HIS A 128 1.81 -5.36 -17.72
CA HIS A 128 2.36 -5.36 -16.36
C HIS A 128 1.28 -5.78 -15.37
N ARG A 129 1.65 -6.52 -14.34
CA ARG A 129 0.78 -6.66 -13.17
C ARG A 129 0.79 -5.33 -12.43
N VAL A 130 -0.39 -4.85 -12.07
CA VAL A 130 -0.55 -3.63 -11.28
C VAL A 130 -1.10 -3.98 -9.90
N ILE A 131 -0.36 -3.62 -8.86
CA ILE A 131 -0.72 -3.84 -7.46
C ILE A 131 -1.01 -2.48 -6.82
N ILE A 132 -2.15 -2.37 -6.18
CA ILE A 132 -2.56 -1.18 -5.44
C ILE A 132 -2.48 -1.50 -3.94
N GLU A 133 -1.53 -0.88 -3.26
CA GLU A 133 -1.43 -0.97 -1.80
C GLU A 133 -2.31 0.09 -1.16
N THR A 134 -3.40 -0.33 -0.56
CA THR A 134 -4.41 0.56 0.02
C THR A 134 -4.74 0.19 1.47
N ASN A 135 -5.17 1.18 2.26
CA ASN A 135 -5.76 0.91 3.57
C ASN A 135 -7.24 0.47 3.48
N ALA A 136 -7.81 0.44 2.26
CA ALA A 136 -9.17 0.06 1.94
C ALA A 136 -10.24 0.80 2.76
N SER A 137 -10.01 2.09 3.07
CA SER A 137 -10.95 2.90 3.88
C SER A 137 -11.42 4.19 3.19
N VAL A 138 -11.06 4.40 1.92
CA VAL A 138 -11.54 5.52 1.10
C VAL A 138 -12.84 5.13 0.42
N ASP A 139 -13.94 5.35 1.11
CA ASP A 139 -15.30 5.12 0.59
C ASP A 139 -15.81 6.40 -0.09
N LYS A 140 -15.62 6.48 -1.41
CA LYS A 140 -16.00 7.63 -2.25
C LYS A 140 -16.78 7.19 -3.48
N PRO A 141 -17.81 7.96 -3.91
CA PRO A 141 -18.68 7.58 -5.02
C PRO A 141 -17.93 7.26 -6.33
N TYR A 142 -16.83 7.97 -6.63
CA TYR A 142 -16.08 7.75 -7.86
C TYR A 142 -15.46 6.35 -7.96
N ILE A 143 -15.21 5.65 -6.82
CA ILE A 143 -14.65 4.30 -6.83
C ILE A 143 -15.61 3.31 -7.49
N TYR A 144 -16.92 3.57 -7.42
CA TYR A 144 -17.97 2.73 -7.96
C TYR A 144 -18.39 3.11 -9.40
N GLU A 145 -17.74 4.11 -10.00
CA GLU A 145 -18.01 4.51 -11.39
C GLU A 145 -17.53 3.44 -12.38
N ASN A 146 -18.26 3.26 -13.49
CA ASN A 146 -17.97 2.25 -14.47
C ASN A 146 -16.53 2.31 -15.05
N GLU A 147 -15.99 3.51 -15.23
CA GLU A 147 -14.62 3.68 -15.77
C GLU A 147 -13.57 3.22 -14.75
N ILE A 148 -13.81 3.46 -13.46
CA ILE A 148 -12.94 2.99 -12.38
C ILE A 148 -13.10 1.48 -12.17
N LEU A 149 -14.32 0.96 -12.26
CA LEU A 149 -14.56 -0.48 -12.21
C LEU A 149 -13.79 -1.25 -13.30
N LYS A 150 -13.73 -0.72 -14.53
CA LYS A 150 -12.91 -1.32 -15.61
C LYS A 150 -11.44 -1.40 -15.24
N LEU A 151 -10.94 -0.40 -14.53
CA LEU A 151 -9.55 -0.35 -14.07
C LEU A 151 -9.32 -1.34 -12.91
N ILE A 152 -10.23 -1.36 -11.93
CA ILE A 152 -10.19 -2.26 -10.76
C ILE A 152 -10.08 -3.73 -11.21
N LYS A 153 -10.82 -4.14 -12.24
CA LYS A 153 -10.86 -5.52 -12.73
C LYS A 153 -9.49 -6.09 -13.13
N ASP A 154 -8.57 -5.25 -13.49
CA ASP A 154 -7.24 -5.64 -13.96
C ASP A 154 -6.13 -5.37 -12.93
N CYS A 155 -6.48 -4.85 -11.76
CA CYS A 155 -5.57 -4.61 -10.65
C CYS A 155 -5.68 -5.70 -9.57
N THR A 156 -4.59 -5.88 -8.81
CA THR A 156 -4.56 -6.60 -7.54
C THR A 156 -4.57 -5.59 -6.40
N PHE A 157 -5.43 -5.76 -5.40
CA PHE A 157 -5.45 -4.89 -4.21
C PHE A 157 -4.82 -5.60 -3.01
N SER A 158 -3.71 -5.05 -2.53
CA SER A 158 -3.13 -5.37 -1.23
C SER A 158 -3.81 -4.50 -0.17
N MET A 159 -4.86 -5.01 0.44
CA MET A 159 -5.71 -4.25 1.36
C MET A 159 -5.15 -4.32 2.79
N SER A 160 -4.32 -3.33 3.15
CA SER A 160 -3.70 -3.21 4.48
C SER A 160 -4.65 -2.52 5.46
N VAL A 161 -5.72 -3.21 5.84
CA VAL A 161 -6.72 -2.71 6.78
C VAL A 161 -6.07 -2.44 8.14
N LYS A 162 -6.25 -1.23 8.66
CA LYS A 162 -5.61 -0.81 9.91
C LYS A 162 -6.38 -1.33 11.12
N LEU A 163 -5.65 -1.81 12.13
CA LEU A 163 -6.18 -2.28 13.40
C LEU A 163 -6.24 -1.14 14.43
N ALA A 164 -6.78 -1.40 15.62
CA ALA A 164 -6.92 -0.43 16.70
C ALA A 164 -5.58 0.19 17.10
N SER A 165 -4.49 -0.56 16.98
CA SER A 165 -3.11 -0.12 17.21
C SER A 165 -2.71 1.10 16.37
N SER A 166 -3.39 1.37 15.23
CA SER A 166 -3.17 2.58 14.43
C SER A 166 -3.60 3.88 15.13
N GLY A 167 -4.44 3.80 16.17
CA GLY A 167 -5.03 4.95 16.86
C GLY A 167 -6.24 5.57 16.15
N GLU A 168 -6.69 5.00 15.04
CA GLU A 168 -7.89 5.46 14.32
C GLU A 168 -9.15 4.73 14.80
N SER A 169 -10.32 5.38 14.72
CA SER A 169 -11.58 4.74 15.09
C SER A 169 -11.96 3.61 14.13
N PHE A 170 -12.67 2.60 14.61
CA PHE A 170 -13.08 1.43 13.82
C PHE A 170 -13.83 1.85 12.54
N ASP A 171 -14.83 2.72 12.67
CA ASP A 171 -15.69 3.13 11.54
C ASP A 171 -14.92 3.94 10.48
N LYS A 172 -13.81 4.59 10.85
CA LYS A 172 -12.97 5.34 9.92
C LYS A 172 -12.07 4.42 9.10
N ARG A 173 -11.55 3.35 9.68
CA ARG A 173 -10.54 2.46 9.07
C ARG A 173 -11.09 1.15 8.50
N VAL A 174 -12.34 0.77 8.83
CA VAL A 174 -12.97 -0.47 8.34
C VAL A 174 -14.20 -0.13 7.51
N LYS A 175 -14.10 -0.26 6.20
CA LYS A 175 -15.17 -0.05 5.22
C LYS A 175 -15.52 -1.38 4.55
N ARG A 176 -16.41 -2.15 5.18
CA ARG A 176 -16.75 -3.53 4.77
C ARG A 176 -17.22 -3.61 3.33
N GLU A 177 -18.14 -2.73 2.93
CA GLU A 177 -18.67 -2.72 1.58
C GLU A 177 -17.60 -2.42 0.53
N LEU A 178 -16.66 -1.53 0.84
CA LEU A 178 -15.52 -1.25 -0.03
C LEU A 178 -14.56 -2.44 -0.12
N ILE A 179 -14.27 -3.10 1.00
CA ILE A 179 -13.38 -4.27 1.03
C ILE A 179 -13.96 -5.40 0.17
N ASP A 180 -15.24 -5.74 0.38
CA ASP A 180 -15.93 -6.75 -0.42
C ASP A 180 -15.99 -6.34 -1.90
N TYR A 181 -16.32 -5.08 -2.20
CA TYR A 181 -16.39 -4.58 -3.57
C TYR A 181 -15.05 -4.68 -4.30
N LEU A 182 -13.95 -4.28 -3.66
CA LEU A 182 -12.61 -4.38 -4.25
C LEU A 182 -12.24 -5.85 -4.51
N TYR A 183 -12.51 -6.75 -3.56
CA TYR A 183 -12.23 -8.17 -3.72
C TYR A 183 -13.05 -8.81 -4.85
N GLU A 184 -14.36 -8.58 -4.89
CA GLU A 184 -15.27 -9.15 -5.89
C GLU A 184 -14.95 -8.71 -7.32
N ASN A 185 -14.38 -7.51 -7.49
CA ASN A 185 -14.19 -6.90 -8.79
C ASN A 185 -12.73 -6.82 -9.26
N SER A 186 -11.78 -7.37 -8.53
CA SER A 186 -10.35 -7.31 -8.85
C SER A 186 -9.71 -8.69 -9.03
N LYS A 187 -8.40 -8.71 -9.32
CA LYS A 187 -7.62 -9.95 -9.49
C LYS A 187 -6.76 -10.23 -8.28
N ASP A 188 -6.82 -11.45 -7.75
CA ASP A 188 -5.89 -11.97 -6.74
C ASP A 188 -5.71 -11.05 -5.52
N SER A 189 -6.76 -10.30 -5.15
CA SER A 189 -6.72 -9.35 -4.05
C SER A 189 -6.80 -10.06 -2.69
N TYR A 190 -6.23 -9.42 -1.67
CA TYR A 190 -6.08 -10.02 -0.35
C TYR A 190 -6.08 -8.97 0.76
N LEU A 191 -6.36 -9.43 1.97
CA LEU A 191 -6.21 -8.65 3.21
C LEU A 191 -4.81 -8.83 3.78
N LYS A 192 -4.22 -7.73 4.27
CA LYS A 192 -2.95 -7.72 4.96
C LYS A 192 -3.10 -7.01 6.31
N PHE A 193 -2.73 -7.69 7.40
CA PHE A 193 -2.72 -7.11 8.74
C PHE A 193 -1.30 -7.09 9.30
N VAL A 194 -0.89 -5.92 9.80
CA VAL A 194 0.37 -5.75 10.50
C VAL A 194 0.13 -6.05 11.97
N VAL A 195 0.82 -7.05 12.52
CA VAL A 195 0.64 -7.52 13.89
C VAL A 195 1.96 -7.64 14.62
N SER A 196 1.93 -7.53 15.95
CA SER A 196 3.07 -7.73 16.83
C SER A 196 2.71 -8.68 17.97
N LYS A 197 3.72 -9.31 18.57
CA LYS A 197 3.52 -10.18 19.74
C LYS A 197 2.83 -9.44 20.90
N ASP A 198 3.11 -8.15 21.08
CA ASP A 198 2.65 -7.38 22.23
C ASP A 198 1.16 -7.06 22.17
N ASN A 199 0.59 -6.93 20.96
CA ASN A 199 -0.81 -6.58 20.76
C ASN A 199 -1.65 -7.74 20.18
N PHE A 200 -1.07 -8.90 19.94
CA PHE A 200 -1.67 -9.98 19.16
C PHE A 200 -3.05 -10.41 19.66
N GLU A 201 -3.24 -10.55 20.97
CA GLU A 201 -4.51 -10.99 21.55
C GLU A 201 -5.67 -10.02 21.29
N SER A 202 -5.37 -8.73 21.21
CA SER A 202 -6.36 -7.72 20.80
C SER A 202 -6.56 -7.68 19.29
N ASP A 203 -5.46 -7.77 18.54
CA ASP A 203 -5.45 -7.71 17.09
C ASP A 203 -6.20 -8.89 16.49
N ILE A 204 -6.00 -10.13 16.98
CA ILE A 204 -6.68 -11.32 16.46
C ILE A 204 -8.19 -11.29 16.69
N LYS A 205 -8.63 -10.77 17.87
CA LYS A 205 -10.06 -10.57 18.13
C LYS A 205 -10.68 -9.56 17.16
N GLU A 206 -9.95 -8.50 16.85
CA GLU A 206 -10.40 -7.50 15.92
C GLU A 206 -10.39 -8.02 14.48
N ILE A 207 -9.34 -8.72 14.06
CA ILE A 207 -9.28 -9.40 12.75
C ILE A 207 -10.49 -10.34 12.60
N SER A 208 -10.75 -11.19 13.59
CA SER A 208 -11.92 -12.09 13.59
C SER A 208 -13.23 -11.32 13.42
N LYS A 209 -13.41 -10.19 14.13
CA LYS A 209 -14.58 -9.32 13.99
C LYS A 209 -14.69 -8.72 12.60
N ILE A 210 -13.58 -8.29 11.99
CA ILE A 210 -13.57 -7.76 10.62
C ILE A 210 -13.98 -8.87 9.66
N LEU A 211 -13.30 -10.02 9.68
CA LEU A 211 -13.55 -11.14 8.77
C LEU A 211 -14.99 -11.64 8.87
N SER A 212 -15.54 -11.81 10.08
CA SER A 212 -16.93 -12.25 10.27
C SER A 212 -17.97 -11.23 9.77
N SER A 213 -17.57 -10.00 9.50
CA SER A 213 -18.43 -8.94 8.98
C SER A 213 -18.42 -8.80 7.46
N LEU A 214 -17.47 -9.45 6.78
CA LEU A 214 -17.34 -9.46 5.32
C LEU A 214 -18.26 -10.54 4.72
N LYS A 215 -18.64 -10.34 3.45
CA LYS A 215 -19.43 -11.31 2.68
C LYS A 215 -18.56 -12.42 2.09
N ASN A 216 -17.31 -12.11 1.81
CA ASN A 216 -16.40 -12.95 1.07
C ASN A 216 -15.32 -13.57 2.00
N ASP A 217 -14.90 -14.78 1.69
CA ASP A 217 -13.73 -15.42 2.29
C ASP A 217 -12.47 -14.93 1.55
N ILE A 218 -11.92 -13.85 2.06
CA ILE A 218 -10.77 -13.16 1.43
C ILE A 218 -9.47 -13.73 2.00
N PRO A 219 -8.46 -14.08 1.16
CA PRO A 219 -7.16 -14.51 1.65
C PRO A 219 -6.53 -13.50 2.60
N VAL A 220 -6.11 -13.95 3.79
CA VAL A 220 -5.53 -13.12 4.84
C VAL A 220 -4.03 -13.38 4.96
N TYR A 221 -3.26 -12.29 5.00
CA TYR A 221 -1.84 -12.29 5.26
C TYR A 221 -1.53 -11.54 6.56
N LEU A 222 -0.85 -12.20 7.49
CA LEU A 222 -0.27 -11.52 8.65
C LEU A 222 1.17 -11.13 8.32
N MET A 223 1.52 -9.90 8.67
CA MET A 223 2.84 -9.31 8.48
C MET A 223 3.39 -8.87 9.84
N PRO A 224 4.61 -9.27 10.22
CA PRO A 224 5.19 -8.82 11.47
C PRO A 224 5.45 -7.31 11.45
N LEU A 225 5.11 -6.62 12.55
CA LEU A 225 5.48 -5.23 12.76
C LEU A 225 7.01 -5.12 12.89
N GLY A 226 7.58 -4.10 12.26
CA GLY A 226 8.99 -3.78 12.39
C GLY A 226 9.41 -2.64 11.47
N LYS A 227 9.99 -1.58 12.04
CA LYS A 227 10.55 -0.42 11.30
C LYS A 227 12.00 -0.64 10.87
N ASP A 228 12.66 -1.60 11.50
CA ASP A 228 14.03 -2.01 11.23
C ASP A 228 14.18 -3.54 11.35
N ARG A 229 15.36 -4.04 11.03
CA ARG A 229 15.65 -5.48 11.00
C ARG A 229 15.50 -6.14 12.37
N GLU A 230 15.88 -5.46 13.44
CA GLU A 230 15.83 -6.01 14.81
C GLU A 230 14.39 -6.15 15.29
N GLU A 231 13.59 -5.09 15.17
CA GLU A 231 12.18 -5.11 15.55
C GLU A 231 11.40 -6.13 14.70
N LEU A 232 11.65 -6.16 13.39
CA LEU A 232 11.05 -7.14 12.48
C LEU A 232 11.38 -8.57 12.93
N GLN A 233 12.66 -8.86 13.20
CA GLN A 233 13.10 -10.19 13.65
C GLN A 233 12.48 -10.60 14.98
N SER A 234 12.25 -9.66 15.88
CA SER A 234 11.64 -9.94 17.20
C SER A 234 10.20 -10.44 17.10
N ASN A 235 9.47 -10.05 16.06
CA ASN A 235 8.07 -10.44 15.84
C ASN A 235 7.92 -11.64 14.86
N CYS A 236 8.92 -11.91 14.04
CA CYS A 236 8.81 -12.78 12.88
C CYS A 236 8.40 -14.21 13.22
N THR A 237 9.14 -14.88 14.14
CA THR A 237 8.85 -16.27 14.53
C THR A 237 7.47 -16.38 15.14
N PHE A 238 7.12 -15.47 16.03
CA PHE A 238 5.81 -15.44 16.69
C PHE A 238 4.67 -15.33 15.66
N VAL A 239 4.78 -14.37 14.71
CA VAL A 239 3.74 -14.17 13.69
C VAL A 239 3.63 -15.37 12.76
N LEU A 240 4.76 -16.00 12.40
CA LEU A 240 4.75 -17.22 11.58
C LEU A 240 4.02 -18.37 12.30
N GLU A 241 4.30 -18.60 13.59
CA GLU A 241 3.61 -19.59 14.40
C GLU A 241 2.10 -19.32 14.46
N LYS A 242 1.72 -18.04 14.62
CA LYS A 242 0.31 -17.63 14.62
C LYS A 242 -0.38 -17.81 13.27
N CYS A 243 0.34 -17.62 12.16
CA CYS A 243 -0.21 -17.96 10.85
C CYS A 243 -0.57 -19.46 10.75
N ILE A 244 0.31 -20.34 11.26
CA ILE A 244 0.06 -21.80 11.28
C ILE A 244 -1.13 -22.13 12.19
N GLU A 245 -1.19 -21.53 13.38
CA GLU A 245 -2.25 -21.77 14.36
C GLU A 245 -3.64 -21.35 13.86
N TYR A 246 -3.74 -20.19 13.20
CA TYR A 246 -5.01 -19.61 12.74
C TYR A 246 -5.35 -19.92 11.28
N GLY A 247 -4.47 -20.57 10.53
CA GLY A 247 -4.69 -20.88 9.11
C GLY A 247 -4.56 -19.66 8.20
N PHE A 248 -3.78 -18.64 8.59
CA PHE A 248 -3.51 -17.46 7.78
C PHE A 248 -2.21 -17.60 6.98
N ASN A 249 -2.08 -16.81 5.91
CA ASN A 249 -0.84 -16.72 5.18
C ASN A 249 0.14 -15.79 5.91
N TYR A 250 1.43 -16.08 5.78
CA TYR A 250 2.50 -15.22 6.27
C TYR A 250 3.05 -14.36 5.13
N THR A 251 3.36 -13.10 5.42
CA THR A 251 4.17 -12.25 4.55
C THR A 251 5.22 -11.50 5.36
N ASP A 252 6.31 -11.09 4.72
CA ASP A 252 7.43 -10.42 5.37
C ASP A 252 7.64 -9.01 4.81
N ARG A 253 8.56 -8.25 5.39
CA ARG A 253 9.09 -6.99 4.88
C ARG A 253 10.48 -7.23 4.31
N ILE A 254 10.55 -7.86 3.14
CA ILE A 254 11.81 -8.35 2.54
C ILE A 254 12.82 -7.21 2.31
N HIS A 255 12.35 -6.02 1.93
CA HIS A 255 13.21 -4.84 1.78
C HIS A 255 13.89 -4.44 3.11
N ILE A 256 13.18 -4.51 4.25
CA ILE A 256 13.79 -4.26 5.56
C ILE A 256 14.81 -5.36 5.91
N ARG A 257 14.51 -6.62 5.58
CA ARG A 257 15.49 -7.70 5.81
C ARG A 257 16.77 -7.50 5.01
N ALA A 258 16.65 -7.11 3.75
CA ALA A 258 17.80 -6.91 2.87
C ALA A 258 18.55 -5.60 3.17
N PHE A 259 17.84 -4.50 3.33
CA PHE A 259 18.39 -3.15 3.31
C PHE A 259 18.26 -2.38 4.63
N ASN A 260 17.56 -2.97 5.62
CA ASN A 260 17.28 -2.34 6.92
C ASN A 260 16.49 -1.02 6.74
N THR A 261 16.99 0.09 7.25
CA THR A 261 16.34 1.41 7.22
C THR A 261 16.69 2.25 5.99
N LYS A 262 17.21 1.64 4.94
CA LYS A 262 17.56 2.36 3.71
C LYS A 262 16.30 2.77 2.97
N ASP A 263 16.19 4.07 2.64
CA ASP A 263 15.09 4.63 1.85
C ASP A 263 15.25 4.30 0.35
N GLY A 264 14.12 4.19 -0.38
CA GLY A 264 14.09 4.07 -1.84
C GLY A 264 14.59 2.72 -2.39
N VAL A 265 14.37 1.63 -1.65
CA VAL A 265 14.83 0.27 -2.03
C VAL A 265 13.73 -0.77 -1.88
#